data_fe536fac620b4a8725ffbf20021d2505
#
_entry.id   fe536fac620b4a8725ffbf20021d2505
#
_cell.length_a   1.000
_cell.length_b   1.000
_cell.length_c   1.000
_cell.angle_alpha   90.00
_cell.angle_beta   90.00
_cell.angle_gamma   90.00
#
_symmetry.space_group_name_H-M   'P 1'
#
loop_
_entity.id
_entity.type
_entity.pdbx_description
1 polymer ?
#
loop_
_entity_poly.entity_id
_entity_poly.type
_entity_poly.pdbx_seq_one_letter_code
_entity_poly.pdbx_strand_id
1 'polypeptide(L)'
;MSASGGQVAANMPANTARRSLPWPAPAKLNLFLHILGRRADGYHELQTCFQFVDLCDEITIDVRMDGRIRRVAEIAGVAEDDDLCVRAARALQTAAACAMGGDIGVLKRIPLGGGLGGGSSDAATCLVALNHLWKLHWPVDALAALGLKLGADVPVFIRGRVAWAEGIGERLTALYPPLAPSESNYLIIKPNIGVDTAGIFQDPELTRNSAPITIHGFLASGGRNDCLSVVRRRHPEVARALDWLSGFGPARLTGTGACVFLGLESTEQGREIVGELPPALKAFLVRGMNDSPLLARLAIG
;
A
#
# COMPACT_ATOMS: atom_id res chain seq x y z
N MET A 1 4.83 -26.61 -67.97
CA MET A 1 4.92 -25.18 -67.64
C MET A 1 4.71 -25.02 -66.14
N SER A 2 5.79 -24.87 -65.46
CA SER A 2 5.83 -24.78 -63.99
C SER A 2 5.73 -23.33 -63.58
N ALA A 3 4.86 -23.05 -62.60
CA ALA A 3 4.80 -21.76 -61.92
C ALA A 3 5.15 -21.98 -60.43
N SER A 4 6.31 -21.50 -60.07
CA SER A 4 6.85 -21.47 -58.72
C SER A 4 6.20 -20.34 -57.94
N GLY A 5 5.45 -20.67 -56.90
CA GLY A 5 4.96 -19.71 -55.89
C GLY A 5 5.98 -19.50 -54.78
N GLY A 6 6.67 -18.37 -54.78
CA GLY A 6 7.56 -17.98 -53.68
C GLY A 6 6.79 -17.58 -52.47
N GLN A 7 7.00 -18.27 -51.37
CA GLN A 7 6.56 -17.85 -50.02
C GLN A 7 7.48 -16.74 -49.54
N VAL A 8 6.92 -15.52 -49.37
CA VAL A 8 7.56 -14.41 -48.66
C VAL A 8 7.37 -14.67 -47.18
N ALA A 9 8.37 -15.14 -46.48
CA ALA A 9 8.41 -15.21 -45.03
C ALA A 9 8.49 -13.76 -44.47
N ALA A 10 7.44 -13.32 -43.86
CA ALA A 10 7.43 -12.07 -43.12
C ALA A 10 8.33 -12.20 -41.86
N ASN A 11 9.46 -11.56 -41.93
CA ASN A 11 10.41 -11.43 -40.83
C ASN A 11 9.83 -10.48 -39.78
N MET A 12 9.14 -11.02 -38.76
CA MET A 12 8.79 -10.27 -37.57
C MET A 12 10.05 -10.07 -36.73
N PRO A 13 10.42 -8.84 -36.35
CA PRO A 13 11.53 -8.65 -35.44
C PRO A 13 11.15 -9.22 -34.07
N ALA A 14 11.86 -10.26 -33.65
CA ALA A 14 11.82 -10.77 -32.28
C ALA A 14 12.51 -9.76 -31.35
N ASN A 15 11.81 -8.70 -30.99
CA ASN A 15 12.22 -7.83 -29.90
C ASN A 15 11.74 -8.47 -28.59
N THR A 16 12.36 -9.55 -28.16
CA THR A 16 12.30 -10.08 -26.80
C THR A 16 13.18 -9.17 -25.92
N ALA A 17 12.77 -7.93 -25.72
CA ALA A 17 13.27 -7.15 -24.60
C ALA A 17 13.04 -8.00 -23.34
N ARG A 18 14.11 -8.33 -22.62
CA ARG A 18 14.01 -8.93 -21.27
C ARG A 18 13.15 -7.99 -20.45
N ARG A 19 11.86 -8.32 -20.28
CA ARG A 19 11.01 -7.60 -19.34
C ARG A 19 11.67 -7.73 -17.98
N SER A 20 12.07 -6.60 -17.41
CA SER A 20 12.58 -6.58 -16.05
C SER A 20 11.52 -7.21 -15.14
N LEU A 21 11.95 -8.01 -14.18
CA LEU A 21 11.04 -8.56 -13.17
C LEU A 21 10.30 -7.41 -12.51
N PRO A 22 8.97 -7.51 -12.32
CA PRO A 22 8.20 -6.45 -11.69
C PRO A 22 8.68 -6.19 -10.26
N TRP A 23 8.45 -4.95 -9.80
CA TRP A 23 8.72 -4.52 -8.45
C TRP A 23 7.44 -4.66 -7.62
N PRO A 24 7.45 -5.45 -6.54
CA PRO A 24 6.26 -5.63 -5.71
C PRO A 24 6.00 -4.40 -4.86
N ALA A 25 4.75 -3.94 -4.86
CA ALA A 25 4.25 -2.86 -4.03
C ALA A 25 3.21 -3.43 -3.04
N PRO A 26 3.62 -3.85 -1.82
CA PRO A 26 2.75 -4.54 -0.88
C PRO A 26 1.70 -3.62 -0.28
N ALA A 27 0.54 -4.17 0.08
CA ALA A 27 -0.41 -3.50 0.96
C ALA A 27 0.08 -3.49 2.42
N LYS A 28 -0.53 -2.64 3.25
CA LYS A 28 -0.34 -2.62 4.71
C LYS A 28 -1.67 -2.71 5.44
N LEU A 29 -1.61 -3.16 6.69
CA LEU A 29 -2.66 -2.98 7.67
C LEU A 29 -2.20 -1.99 8.74
N ASN A 30 -3.13 -1.16 9.24
CA ASN A 30 -3.01 -0.53 10.53
C ASN A 30 -3.56 -1.52 11.55
N LEU A 31 -2.70 -2.16 12.34
CA LEU A 31 -3.14 -3.11 13.34
C LEU A 31 -3.92 -2.44 14.49
N PHE A 32 -3.75 -1.14 14.66
CA PHE A 32 -4.58 -0.21 15.43
C PHE A 32 -4.36 1.20 14.88
N LEU A 33 -5.18 2.17 15.27
CA LEU A 33 -4.99 3.59 14.94
C LEU A 33 -5.56 4.45 16.05
N HIS A 34 -4.70 5.01 16.90
CA HIS A 34 -5.07 5.98 17.91
C HIS A 34 -4.80 7.40 17.41
N ILE A 35 -5.71 8.32 17.70
CA ILE A 35 -5.56 9.74 17.43
C ILE A 35 -5.37 10.44 18.76
N LEU A 36 -4.16 10.96 18.98
CA LEU A 36 -3.73 11.54 20.26
C LEU A 36 -4.10 13.01 20.39
N GLY A 37 -4.22 13.71 19.26
CA GLY A 37 -4.51 15.13 19.24
C GLY A 37 -4.63 15.69 17.83
N ARG A 38 -5.06 16.95 17.75
CA ARG A 38 -5.02 17.75 16.52
C ARG A 38 -3.89 18.76 16.61
N ARG A 39 -3.05 18.82 15.58
CA ARG A 39 -1.90 19.72 15.47
C ARG A 39 -2.34 21.10 14.97
N ALA A 40 -1.50 22.12 15.21
CA ALA A 40 -1.76 23.49 14.73
C ALA A 40 -1.74 23.60 13.19
N ASP A 41 -1.03 22.69 12.51
CA ASP A 41 -0.97 22.60 11.04
C ASP A 41 -2.19 21.89 10.41
N GLY A 42 -3.17 21.48 11.25
CA GLY A 42 -4.41 20.82 10.84
C GLY A 42 -4.31 19.30 10.73
N TYR A 43 -3.11 18.71 10.75
CA TYR A 43 -2.91 17.27 10.83
C TYR A 43 -3.25 16.72 12.22
N HIS A 44 -3.27 15.39 12.35
CA HIS A 44 -3.51 14.70 13.61
C HIS A 44 -2.26 14.00 14.09
N GLU A 45 -1.95 14.14 15.38
CA GLU A 45 -0.95 13.31 16.05
C GLU A 45 -1.57 11.94 16.28
N LEU A 46 -0.93 10.89 15.80
CA LEU A 46 -1.44 9.53 15.88
C LEU A 46 -0.39 8.52 16.33
N GLN A 47 -0.87 7.35 16.74
CA GLN A 47 -0.08 6.14 16.94
C GLN A 47 -0.71 5.00 16.18
N THR A 48 0.12 4.18 15.52
CA THR A 48 -0.31 2.97 14.84
C THR A 48 0.83 1.96 14.77
N CYS A 49 0.49 0.70 14.50
CA CYS A 49 1.46 -0.31 14.06
C CYS A 49 1.12 -0.69 12.62
N PHE A 50 2.04 -0.44 11.70
CA PHE A 50 1.95 -0.88 10.33
C PHE A 50 2.50 -2.30 10.20
N GLN A 51 1.76 -3.19 9.54
CA GLN A 51 2.25 -4.49 9.09
C GLN A 51 1.93 -4.66 7.61
N PHE A 52 2.89 -5.18 6.82
CA PHE A 52 2.65 -5.50 5.41
C PHE A 52 1.82 -6.78 5.29
N VAL A 53 1.22 -6.95 4.11
CA VAL A 53 0.57 -8.21 3.71
C VAL A 53 1.01 -8.58 2.29
N ASP A 54 0.93 -9.87 1.94
CA ASP A 54 1.37 -10.42 0.65
C ASP A 54 0.46 -10.10 -0.54
N LEU A 55 -0.55 -9.24 -0.35
CA LEU A 55 -1.31 -8.61 -1.42
C LEU A 55 -0.50 -7.45 -1.99
N CYS A 56 0.00 -7.58 -3.22
CA CYS A 56 0.88 -6.59 -3.85
C CYS A 56 0.33 -6.12 -5.20
N ASP A 57 0.46 -4.83 -5.47
CA ASP A 57 0.50 -4.32 -6.84
C ASP A 57 1.86 -4.66 -7.48
N GLU A 58 1.94 -4.62 -8.79
CA GLU A 58 3.19 -4.86 -9.52
C GLU A 58 3.56 -3.62 -10.33
N ILE A 59 4.77 -3.12 -10.11
CA ILE A 59 5.30 -1.96 -10.82
C ILE A 59 6.34 -2.44 -11.84
N THR A 60 6.18 -2.06 -13.08
CA THR A 60 7.17 -2.26 -14.14
C THR A 60 7.77 -0.92 -14.54
N ILE A 61 9.08 -0.87 -14.76
CA ILE A 61 9.78 0.35 -15.16
C ILE A 61 10.76 0.03 -16.27
N ASP A 62 10.56 0.64 -17.43
CA ASP A 62 11.51 0.64 -18.52
C ASP A 62 12.24 1.99 -18.55
N VAL A 63 13.56 1.98 -18.29
CA VAL A 63 14.37 3.21 -18.22
C VAL A 63 14.45 3.87 -19.58
N ARG A 64 14.28 5.19 -19.61
CA ARG A 64 14.38 6.03 -20.80
C ARG A 64 15.57 6.96 -20.70
N MET A 65 16.29 7.12 -21.81
CA MET A 65 17.44 8.04 -21.90
C MET A 65 17.04 9.46 -22.36
N ASP A 66 15.77 9.68 -22.71
CA ASP A 66 15.25 10.97 -23.18
C ASP A 66 14.66 11.85 -22.07
N GLY A 67 14.77 11.40 -20.81
CA GLY A 67 14.31 12.13 -19.63
C GLY A 67 12.78 12.13 -19.43
N ARG A 68 12.00 11.55 -20.34
CA ARG A 68 10.54 11.55 -20.24
C ARG A 68 10.06 10.53 -19.22
N ILE A 69 9.09 10.93 -18.39
CA ILE A 69 8.37 10.04 -17.47
C ILE A 69 6.95 9.92 -17.98
N ARG A 70 6.49 8.69 -18.19
CA ARG A 70 5.15 8.39 -18.71
C ARG A 70 4.56 7.18 -17.99
N ARG A 71 3.25 7.17 -17.86
CA ARG A 71 2.49 5.99 -17.50
C ARG A 71 2.14 5.22 -18.78
N VAL A 72 2.41 3.90 -18.82
CA VAL A 72 2.19 3.09 -20.04
C VAL A 72 0.78 2.49 -20.13
N ALA A 73 -0.02 2.54 -19.05
CA ALA A 73 -1.40 2.05 -19.05
C ALA A 73 -2.29 3.00 -18.26
N GLU A 74 -3.53 3.17 -18.69
CA GLU A 74 -4.51 3.96 -17.96
C GLU A 74 -4.92 3.25 -16.66
N ILE A 75 -5.08 4.04 -15.58
CA ILE A 75 -5.70 3.61 -14.34
C ILE A 75 -7.05 4.31 -14.25
N ALA A 76 -8.13 3.54 -14.20
CA ALA A 76 -9.49 4.09 -14.18
C ALA A 76 -9.66 5.08 -13.02
N GLY A 77 -10.11 6.29 -13.36
CA GLY A 77 -10.37 7.35 -12.39
C GLY A 77 -9.14 8.10 -11.88
N VAL A 78 -7.93 7.86 -12.44
CA VAL A 78 -6.69 8.56 -12.06
C VAL A 78 -6.05 9.19 -13.29
N ALA A 79 -6.01 10.52 -13.36
CA ALA A 79 -5.24 11.22 -14.39
C ALA A 79 -3.73 10.94 -14.25
N GLU A 80 -2.98 11.00 -15.36
CA GLU A 80 -1.54 10.68 -15.32
C GLU A 80 -0.76 11.61 -14.36
N ASP A 81 -1.10 12.89 -14.33
CA ASP A 81 -0.43 13.87 -13.46
C ASP A 81 -0.80 13.70 -11.97
N ASP A 82 -1.92 13.06 -11.67
CA ASP A 82 -2.34 12.71 -10.31
C ASP A 82 -1.82 11.35 -9.85
N ASP A 83 -1.27 10.55 -10.78
CA ASP A 83 -0.70 9.24 -10.46
C ASP A 83 0.53 9.38 -9.56
N LEU A 84 0.46 8.76 -8.38
CA LEU A 84 1.52 8.85 -7.39
C LEU A 84 2.85 8.23 -7.88
N CYS A 85 2.83 7.25 -8.80
CA CYS A 85 4.04 6.70 -9.41
C CYS A 85 4.73 7.74 -10.30
N VAL A 86 3.96 8.43 -11.15
CA VAL A 86 4.47 9.48 -12.04
C VAL A 86 4.99 10.65 -11.20
N ARG A 87 4.24 11.07 -10.18
CA ARG A 87 4.67 12.13 -9.26
C ARG A 87 5.94 11.76 -8.49
N ALA A 88 6.06 10.52 -8.03
CA ALA A 88 7.24 10.00 -7.36
C ALA A 88 8.46 10.02 -8.27
N ALA A 89 8.32 9.54 -9.50
CA ALA A 89 9.38 9.53 -10.49
C ALA A 89 9.87 10.95 -10.83
N ARG A 90 8.94 11.88 -11.09
CA ARG A 90 9.27 13.29 -11.36
C ARG A 90 9.93 14.00 -10.18
N ALA A 91 9.47 13.70 -8.96
CA ALA A 91 10.06 14.26 -7.73
C ALA A 91 11.50 13.77 -7.54
N LEU A 92 11.76 12.47 -7.75
CA LEU A 92 13.11 11.91 -7.66
C LEU A 92 14.02 12.45 -8.77
N GLN A 93 13.52 12.47 -10.02
CA GLN A 93 14.26 13.02 -11.18
C GLN A 93 14.72 14.44 -10.93
N THR A 94 13.80 15.31 -10.47
CA THR A 94 14.08 16.71 -10.16
C THR A 94 15.08 16.85 -9.02
N ALA A 95 14.85 16.12 -7.92
CA ALA A 95 15.69 16.22 -6.72
C ALA A 95 17.12 15.71 -6.95
N ALA A 96 17.29 14.72 -7.84
CA ALA A 96 18.59 14.14 -8.19
C ALA A 96 19.25 14.81 -9.40
N ALA A 97 18.62 15.81 -10.04
CA ALA A 97 19.02 16.36 -11.33
C ALA A 97 19.33 15.26 -12.38
N CYS A 98 18.51 14.19 -12.38
CA CYS A 98 18.73 13.01 -13.22
C CYS A 98 18.18 13.25 -14.63
N ALA A 99 19.00 12.96 -15.67
CA ALA A 99 18.60 13.10 -17.06
C ALA A 99 17.78 11.90 -17.59
N MET A 100 17.76 10.79 -16.85
CA MET A 100 17.01 9.59 -17.23
C MET A 100 15.52 9.75 -16.90
N GLY A 101 14.67 9.10 -17.69
CA GLY A 101 13.23 8.97 -17.48
C GLY A 101 12.80 7.51 -17.33
N GLY A 102 11.49 7.26 -17.43
CA GLY A 102 10.95 5.92 -17.35
C GLY A 102 9.53 5.81 -17.90
N ASP A 103 9.25 4.67 -18.52
CA ASP A 103 7.91 4.23 -18.83
C ASP A 103 7.46 3.33 -17.67
N ILE A 104 6.38 3.75 -16.96
CA ILE A 104 5.93 3.14 -15.70
C ILE A 104 4.59 2.43 -15.95
N GLY A 105 4.58 1.13 -15.69
CA GLY A 105 3.35 0.31 -15.70
C GLY A 105 2.97 -0.08 -14.28
N VAL A 106 1.66 -0.09 -14.01
CA VAL A 106 1.11 -0.50 -12.70
C VAL A 106 0.02 -1.53 -12.92
N LEU A 107 0.23 -2.75 -12.40
CA LEU A 107 -0.82 -3.75 -12.33
C LEU A 107 -1.45 -3.69 -10.94
N LYS A 108 -2.66 -3.11 -10.88
CA LYS A 108 -3.39 -2.94 -9.61
C LYS A 108 -4.11 -4.21 -9.17
N ARG A 109 -3.78 -4.68 -7.96
CA ARG A 109 -4.45 -5.77 -7.23
C ARG A 109 -4.98 -5.29 -5.89
N ILE A 110 -4.32 -4.30 -5.28
CA ILE A 110 -4.76 -3.67 -4.03
C ILE A 110 -5.99 -2.82 -4.33
N PRO A 111 -7.14 -3.04 -3.67
CA PRO A 111 -8.35 -2.28 -3.93
C PRO A 111 -8.18 -0.80 -3.58
N LEU A 112 -8.61 0.08 -4.49
CA LEU A 112 -8.58 1.53 -4.30
C LEU A 112 -9.50 1.97 -3.16
N GLY A 113 -9.09 2.99 -2.40
CA GLY A 113 -9.88 3.58 -1.33
C GLY A 113 -10.18 2.62 -0.17
N GLY A 114 -9.29 1.63 0.06
CA GLY A 114 -9.46 0.58 1.06
C GLY A 114 -8.77 0.83 2.40
N GLY A 115 -7.97 1.88 2.56
CA GLY A 115 -7.14 2.06 3.76
C GLY A 115 -5.91 1.14 3.82
N LEU A 116 -5.58 0.46 2.70
CA LEU A 116 -4.47 -0.50 2.57
C LEU A 116 -3.16 0.13 2.08
N GLY A 117 -3.13 1.43 1.82
CA GLY A 117 -1.93 2.16 1.44
C GLY A 117 -1.43 1.90 0.01
N GLY A 118 -2.24 1.33 -0.90
CA GLY A 118 -1.80 0.91 -2.23
C GLY A 118 -1.11 2.01 -3.04
N GLY A 119 -1.70 3.21 -3.15
CA GLY A 119 -1.07 4.32 -3.88
C GLY A 119 0.24 4.81 -3.25
N SER A 120 0.34 4.80 -1.92
CA SER A 120 1.58 5.14 -1.21
C SER A 120 2.65 4.07 -1.40
N SER A 121 2.24 2.79 -1.46
CA SER A 121 3.11 1.66 -1.76
C SER A 121 3.66 1.75 -3.20
N ASP A 122 2.79 2.05 -4.16
CA ASP A 122 3.18 2.25 -5.56
C ASP A 122 4.23 3.36 -5.69
N ALA A 123 3.97 4.52 -5.07
CA ALA A 123 4.91 5.65 -5.06
C ALA A 123 6.26 5.29 -4.42
N ALA A 124 6.23 4.63 -3.26
CA ALA A 124 7.43 4.17 -2.57
C ALA A 124 8.23 3.20 -3.42
N THR A 125 7.54 2.23 -4.04
CA THR A 125 8.17 1.25 -4.94
C THR A 125 8.80 1.95 -6.14
N CYS A 126 8.14 2.93 -6.75
CA CYS A 126 8.73 3.74 -7.82
C CYS A 126 9.99 4.48 -7.35
N LEU A 127 9.99 5.14 -6.18
CA LEU A 127 11.17 5.83 -5.65
C LEU A 127 12.33 4.86 -5.47
N VAL A 128 12.09 3.72 -4.84
CA VAL A 128 13.11 2.71 -4.55
C VAL A 128 13.65 2.08 -5.83
N ALA A 129 12.75 1.68 -6.75
CA ALA A 129 13.12 1.06 -8.01
C ALA A 129 13.91 2.01 -8.90
N LEU A 130 13.47 3.27 -9.05
CA LEU A 130 14.17 4.27 -9.86
C LEU A 130 15.50 4.68 -9.25
N ASN A 131 15.61 4.78 -7.93
CA ASN A 131 16.89 4.99 -7.26
C ASN A 131 17.89 3.89 -7.63
N HIS A 132 17.46 2.65 -7.68
CA HIS A 132 18.27 1.50 -8.10
C HIS A 132 18.57 1.55 -9.61
N LEU A 133 17.55 1.66 -10.47
CA LEU A 133 17.66 1.60 -11.93
C LEU A 133 18.44 2.80 -12.50
N TRP A 134 18.29 3.98 -11.94
CA TRP A 134 19.04 5.18 -12.32
C TRP A 134 20.41 5.25 -11.64
N LYS A 135 20.75 4.28 -10.76
CA LYS A 135 22.03 4.19 -10.03
C LYS A 135 22.34 5.47 -9.22
N LEU A 136 21.32 6.04 -8.59
CA LEU A 136 21.47 7.28 -7.83
C LEU A 136 22.12 7.05 -6.47
N HIS A 137 21.97 5.84 -5.89
CA HIS A 137 22.52 5.45 -4.60
C HIS A 137 22.08 6.36 -3.43
N TRP A 138 20.90 6.93 -3.51
CA TRP A 138 20.36 7.72 -2.41
C TRP A 138 20.10 6.84 -1.18
N PRO A 139 20.47 7.34 0.00
CA PRO A 139 20.17 6.62 1.24
C PRO A 139 18.67 6.56 1.50
N VAL A 140 18.25 5.50 2.23
CA VAL A 140 16.83 5.26 2.54
C VAL A 140 16.16 6.46 3.21
N ASP A 141 16.90 7.16 4.10
CA ASP A 141 16.35 8.34 4.80
C ASP A 141 16.05 9.50 3.85
N ALA A 142 16.89 9.72 2.83
CA ALA A 142 16.65 10.75 1.82
C ALA A 142 15.44 10.40 0.94
N LEU A 143 15.29 9.13 0.54
CA LEU A 143 14.11 8.66 -0.18
C LEU A 143 12.85 8.79 0.67
N ALA A 144 12.91 8.42 1.96
CA ALA A 144 11.78 8.54 2.89
C ALA A 144 11.35 10.00 3.08
N ALA A 145 12.31 10.93 3.21
CA ALA A 145 12.04 12.36 3.29
C ALA A 145 11.40 12.92 2.01
N LEU A 146 11.81 12.43 0.82
CA LEU A 146 11.18 12.77 -0.44
C LEU A 146 9.77 12.17 -0.52
N GLY A 147 9.63 10.91 -0.13
CA GLY A 147 8.35 10.18 -0.12
C GLY A 147 7.30 10.80 0.79
N LEU A 148 7.70 11.34 1.94
CA LEU A 148 6.79 12.04 2.87
C LEU A 148 6.04 13.21 2.21
N LYS A 149 6.65 13.88 1.23
CA LYS A 149 6.00 14.96 0.47
C LYS A 149 4.89 14.45 -0.47
N LEU A 150 4.89 13.16 -0.77
CA LEU A 150 3.87 12.50 -1.60
C LEU A 150 2.72 11.93 -0.76
N GLY A 151 3.02 11.51 0.49
CA GLY A 151 2.02 10.98 1.41
C GLY A 151 2.64 10.46 2.71
N ALA A 152 1.87 10.55 3.80
CA ALA A 152 2.34 10.18 5.15
C ALA A 152 2.71 8.68 5.28
N ASP A 153 2.05 7.80 4.51
CA ASP A 153 2.33 6.36 4.52
C ASP A 153 3.52 5.97 3.60
N VAL A 154 4.01 6.84 2.69
CA VAL A 154 5.08 6.50 1.76
C VAL A 154 6.38 6.08 2.47
N PRO A 155 6.81 6.75 3.56
CA PRO A 155 8.04 6.39 4.27
C PRO A 155 8.09 4.95 4.79
N VAL A 156 6.98 4.38 5.29
CA VAL A 156 6.99 3.00 5.82
C VAL A 156 7.24 1.98 4.70
N PHE A 157 6.70 2.21 3.50
CA PHE A 157 6.93 1.34 2.35
C PHE A 157 8.38 1.44 1.82
N ILE A 158 8.99 2.64 1.87
CA ILE A 158 10.40 2.83 1.50
C ILE A 158 11.33 2.12 2.48
N ARG A 159 11.04 2.20 3.80
CA ARG A 159 11.83 1.51 4.83
C ARG A 159 11.65 0.00 4.78
N GLY A 160 10.48 -0.46 4.33
CA GLY A 160 10.20 -1.85 4.03
C GLY A 160 10.16 -2.78 5.25
N ARG A 161 9.97 -2.26 6.47
CA ARG A 161 9.86 -3.07 7.70
C ARG A 161 8.62 -2.70 8.48
N VAL A 162 8.03 -3.71 9.15
CA VAL A 162 7.00 -3.51 10.16
C VAL A 162 7.43 -2.42 11.13
N ALA A 163 6.55 -1.48 11.43
CA ALA A 163 6.94 -0.32 12.20
C ALA A 163 5.84 0.16 13.14
N TRP A 164 6.26 0.59 14.31
CA TRP A 164 5.52 1.50 15.17
C TRP A 164 5.63 2.90 14.57
N ALA A 165 4.51 3.57 14.40
CA ALA A 165 4.46 4.88 13.79
C ALA A 165 3.78 5.89 14.71
N GLU A 166 4.36 7.09 14.77
CA GLU A 166 3.90 8.25 15.52
C GLU A 166 3.94 9.49 14.63
N GLY A 167 3.59 10.66 15.18
CA GLY A 167 3.45 11.88 14.40
C GLY A 167 2.20 11.84 13.55
N ILE A 168 2.31 12.17 12.27
CA ILE A 168 1.24 11.95 11.27
C ILE A 168 1.34 10.55 10.63
N GLY A 169 2.21 9.67 11.16
CA GLY A 169 2.54 8.35 10.65
C GLY A 169 3.96 8.23 10.09
N GLU A 170 4.73 9.32 10.11
CA GLU A 170 6.06 9.44 9.51
C GLU A 170 7.20 9.09 10.47
N ARG A 171 6.99 9.22 11.79
CA ARG A 171 8.00 8.86 12.79
C ARG A 171 7.97 7.36 13.04
N LEU A 172 8.83 6.65 12.34
CA LEU A 172 8.82 5.19 12.26
C LEU A 172 9.92 4.59 13.13
N THR A 173 9.52 3.68 14.03
CA THR A 173 10.41 2.79 14.77
C THR A 173 10.21 1.38 14.23
N ALA A 174 11.22 0.84 13.54
CA ALA A 174 11.18 -0.53 13.05
C ALA A 174 11.07 -1.53 14.21
N LEU A 175 10.19 -2.51 14.06
CA LEU A 175 9.99 -3.55 15.07
C LEU A 175 10.70 -4.84 14.65
N TYR A 176 11.39 -5.44 15.61
CA TYR A 176 12.09 -6.72 15.47
C TYR A 176 11.61 -7.68 16.54
N PRO A 177 11.70 -9.00 16.34
CA PRO A 177 11.38 -9.94 17.41
C PRO A 177 12.16 -9.63 18.70
N PRO A 178 11.55 -9.69 19.88
CA PRO A 178 10.17 -10.14 20.15
C PRO A 178 9.10 -9.04 20.05
N LEU A 179 9.44 -7.82 19.63
CA LEU A 179 8.50 -6.67 19.56
C LEU A 179 7.73 -6.59 18.23
N ALA A 180 8.12 -7.36 17.22
CA ALA A 180 7.37 -7.44 15.97
C ALA A 180 6.06 -8.26 16.17
N PRO A 181 4.94 -7.85 15.57
CA PRO A 181 3.73 -8.66 15.57
C PRO A 181 3.96 -9.97 14.81
N SER A 182 3.19 -11.01 15.14
CA SER A 182 3.23 -12.28 14.41
C SER A 182 2.82 -12.09 12.93
N GLU A 183 3.42 -12.86 12.04
CA GLU A 183 3.04 -12.93 10.62
C GLU A 183 1.83 -13.86 10.44
N SER A 184 0.69 -13.45 11.02
CA SER A 184 -0.56 -14.19 11.00
C SER A 184 -1.24 -14.11 9.63
N ASN A 185 -2.15 -15.05 9.36
CA ASN A 185 -3.07 -14.93 8.24
C ASN A 185 -4.17 -13.93 8.58
N TYR A 186 -4.63 -13.21 7.56
CA TYR A 186 -5.74 -12.26 7.68
C TYR A 186 -6.75 -12.49 6.56
N LEU A 187 -8.02 -12.27 6.88
CA LEU A 187 -9.07 -12.09 5.90
C LEU A 187 -9.41 -10.60 5.84
N ILE A 188 -9.19 -9.99 4.68
CA ILE A 188 -9.54 -8.59 4.40
C ILE A 188 -10.83 -8.57 3.61
N ILE A 189 -11.82 -7.79 4.07
CA ILE A 189 -13.09 -7.58 3.38
C ILE A 189 -13.15 -6.14 2.88
N LYS A 190 -13.46 -5.98 1.60
CA LYS A 190 -13.64 -4.68 0.93
C LYS A 190 -15.10 -4.53 0.48
N PRO A 191 -15.89 -3.67 1.12
CA PRO A 191 -17.18 -3.23 0.59
C PRO A 191 -17.00 -2.44 -0.72
N ASN A 192 -18.03 -2.42 -1.57
CA ASN A 192 -17.97 -1.73 -2.86
C ASN A 192 -18.16 -0.21 -2.70
N ILE A 193 -17.35 0.42 -1.86
CA ILE A 193 -17.34 1.86 -1.59
C ILE A 193 -15.92 2.34 -1.33
N GLY A 194 -15.61 3.58 -1.67
CA GLY A 194 -14.40 4.29 -1.21
C GLY A 194 -14.73 5.17 -0.01
N VAL A 195 -13.78 5.37 0.88
CA VAL A 195 -13.90 6.29 2.02
C VAL A 195 -12.97 7.47 1.79
N ASP A 196 -13.51 8.68 1.90
CA ASP A 196 -12.73 9.91 1.88
C ASP A 196 -11.98 10.07 3.22
N THR A 197 -10.68 9.83 3.19
CA THR A 197 -9.80 9.95 4.35
C THR A 197 -9.85 11.35 4.97
N ALA A 198 -9.83 12.40 4.14
CA ALA A 198 -9.85 13.78 4.65
C ALA A 198 -11.16 14.07 5.37
N GLY A 199 -12.29 13.65 4.82
CA GLY A 199 -13.60 13.80 5.44
C GLY A 199 -13.75 13.07 6.77
N ILE A 200 -13.07 11.91 6.95
CA ILE A 200 -13.07 11.21 8.24
C ILE A 200 -12.25 11.99 9.27
N PHE A 201 -11.05 12.45 8.91
CA PHE A 201 -10.21 13.23 9.83
C PHE A 201 -10.79 14.60 10.19
N GLN A 202 -11.63 15.18 9.33
CA GLN A 202 -12.31 16.47 9.59
C GLN A 202 -13.61 16.33 10.40
N ASP A 203 -14.12 15.11 10.58
CA ASP A 203 -15.41 14.90 11.25
C ASP A 203 -15.38 15.39 12.70
N PRO A 204 -16.36 16.20 13.15
CA PRO A 204 -16.35 16.78 14.49
C PRO A 204 -16.46 15.76 15.62
N GLU A 205 -17.04 14.58 15.36
CA GLU A 205 -17.19 13.51 16.35
C GLU A 205 -16.00 12.52 16.36
N LEU A 206 -14.94 12.80 15.58
CA LEU A 206 -13.75 11.98 15.62
C LEU A 206 -13.08 12.04 16.99
N THR A 207 -12.77 10.88 17.57
CA THR A 207 -11.96 10.79 18.79
C THR A 207 -10.56 11.36 18.54
N ARG A 208 -10.13 12.36 19.33
CA ARG A 208 -8.84 13.04 19.16
C ARG A 208 -8.02 13.17 20.45
N ASN A 209 -8.35 12.38 21.45
CA ASN A 209 -7.76 12.46 22.79
C ASN A 209 -7.46 11.08 23.36
N SER A 210 -7.14 10.13 22.51
CA SER A 210 -6.74 8.80 22.95
C SER A 210 -5.45 8.87 23.75
N ALA A 211 -5.39 8.14 24.85
CA ALA A 211 -4.15 8.02 25.60
C ALA A 211 -3.13 7.24 24.75
N PRO A 212 -1.86 7.69 24.73
CA PRO A 212 -0.81 6.93 24.05
C PRO A 212 -0.61 5.58 24.74
N ILE A 213 -0.28 4.57 23.96
CA ILE A 213 0.07 3.24 24.48
C ILE A 213 1.51 2.91 24.13
N THR A 214 2.10 1.95 24.86
CA THR A 214 3.43 1.44 24.54
C THR A 214 3.37 0.27 23.57
N ILE A 215 4.48 -0.05 22.90
CA ILE A 215 4.60 -1.23 22.06
C ILE A 215 4.24 -2.50 22.83
N HIS A 216 4.75 -2.65 24.07
CA HIS A 216 4.40 -3.79 24.92
C HIS A 216 2.91 -3.83 25.27
N GLY A 217 2.30 -2.68 25.57
CA GLY A 217 0.85 -2.58 25.82
C GLY A 217 0.03 -3.00 24.60
N PHE A 218 0.44 -2.58 23.41
CA PHE A 218 -0.19 -3.01 22.16
C PHE A 218 -0.06 -4.52 21.93
N LEU A 219 1.12 -5.10 22.12
CA LEU A 219 1.34 -6.53 21.94
C LEU A 219 0.56 -7.39 22.96
N ALA A 220 0.36 -6.89 24.17
CA ALA A 220 -0.37 -7.59 25.22
C ALA A 220 -1.91 -7.49 25.06
N SER A 221 -2.44 -6.33 24.63
CA SER A 221 -3.86 -6.02 24.69
C SER A 221 -4.47 -5.60 23.36
N GLY A 222 -3.65 -5.46 22.32
CA GLY A 222 -4.05 -4.88 21.04
C GLY A 222 -4.30 -3.38 21.14
N GLY A 223 -5.06 -2.85 20.20
CA GLY A 223 -5.46 -1.45 20.14
C GLY A 223 -6.75 -1.32 19.35
N ARG A 224 -7.39 -0.15 19.43
CA ARG A 224 -8.60 0.17 18.66
C ARG A 224 -8.27 1.06 17.47
N ASN A 225 -9.27 1.29 16.64
CA ASN A 225 -9.20 2.28 15.56
C ASN A 225 -10.15 3.43 15.89
N ASP A 226 -9.59 4.62 16.16
CA ASP A 226 -10.38 5.79 16.58
C ASP A 226 -11.25 6.37 15.44
N CYS A 227 -10.97 6.00 14.17
CA CYS A 227 -11.85 6.36 13.06
C CYS A 227 -13.12 5.51 12.99
N LEU A 228 -13.18 4.39 13.72
CA LEU A 228 -14.22 3.38 13.56
C LEU A 228 -15.64 3.93 13.78
N SER A 229 -15.86 4.74 14.84
CA SER A 229 -17.19 5.30 15.16
C SER A 229 -17.71 6.19 14.04
N VAL A 230 -16.85 7.07 13.52
CA VAL A 230 -17.18 7.97 12.41
C VAL A 230 -17.45 7.20 11.13
N VAL A 231 -16.58 6.22 10.81
CA VAL A 231 -16.72 5.39 9.60
C VAL A 231 -18.02 4.59 9.64
N ARG A 232 -18.34 3.95 10.77
CA ARG A 232 -19.60 3.21 10.91
C ARG A 232 -20.84 4.08 10.70
N ARG A 233 -20.81 5.32 11.22
CA ARG A 233 -21.92 6.26 11.07
C ARG A 233 -22.07 6.77 9.65
N ARG A 234 -20.96 7.14 8.99
CA ARG A 234 -20.98 7.76 7.66
C ARG A 234 -21.07 6.76 6.52
N HIS A 235 -20.64 5.53 6.74
CA HIS A 235 -20.55 4.48 5.74
C HIS A 235 -21.20 3.18 6.21
N PRO A 236 -22.54 3.06 6.08
CA PRO A 236 -23.28 1.87 6.50
C PRO A 236 -22.81 0.57 5.85
N GLU A 237 -22.24 0.65 4.63
CA GLU A 237 -21.67 -0.50 3.93
C GLU A 237 -20.46 -1.07 4.67
N VAL A 238 -19.60 -0.19 5.21
CA VAL A 238 -18.44 -0.59 6.02
C VAL A 238 -18.92 -1.16 7.36
N ALA A 239 -19.94 -0.53 7.97
CA ALA A 239 -20.53 -1.03 9.20
C ALA A 239 -21.07 -2.46 9.02
N ARG A 240 -21.85 -2.72 7.96
CA ARG A 240 -22.38 -4.06 7.65
C ARG A 240 -21.28 -5.10 7.41
N ALA A 241 -20.22 -4.72 6.67
CA ALA A 241 -19.08 -5.59 6.42
C ALA A 241 -18.34 -5.95 7.72
N LEU A 242 -18.15 -4.97 8.61
CA LEU A 242 -17.53 -5.17 9.91
C LEU A 242 -18.39 -6.07 10.81
N ASP A 243 -19.71 -5.81 10.87
CA ASP A 243 -20.65 -6.61 11.70
C ASP A 243 -20.72 -8.05 11.22
N TRP A 244 -20.78 -8.27 9.90
CA TRP A 244 -20.74 -9.60 9.31
C TRP A 244 -19.43 -10.33 9.67
N LEU A 245 -18.27 -9.67 9.45
CA LEU A 245 -16.97 -10.30 9.75
C LEU A 245 -16.78 -10.53 11.25
N SER A 246 -17.38 -9.68 12.10
CA SER A 246 -17.33 -9.83 13.57
C SER A 246 -18.07 -11.06 14.08
N GLY A 247 -18.95 -11.68 13.28
CA GLY A 247 -19.56 -12.98 13.58
C GLY A 247 -18.55 -14.14 13.63
N PHE A 248 -17.37 -13.97 13.03
CA PHE A 248 -16.32 -14.99 12.97
C PHE A 248 -15.13 -14.69 13.90
N GLY A 249 -15.10 -13.50 14.55
CA GLY A 249 -14.01 -13.12 15.45
C GLY A 249 -13.82 -11.61 15.57
N PRO A 250 -12.77 -11.15 16.26
CA PRO A 250 -12.55 -9.72 16.52
C PRO A 250 -12.12 -8.95 15.26
N ALA A 251 -13.08 -8.63 14.39
CA ALA A 251 -12.86 -7.86 13.18
C ALA A 251 -12.48 -6.40 13.48
N ARG A 252 -11.62 -5.81 12.66
CA ARG A 252 -11.08 -4.46 12.83
C ARG A 252 -11.11 -3.67 11.53
N LEU A 253 -11.16 -2.34 11.65
CA LEU A 253 -10.99 -1.41 10.54
C LEU A 253 -9.50 -1.12 10.30
N THR A 254 -9.02 -1.09 9.06
CA THR A 254 -7.67 -0.63 8.74
C THR A 254 -7.68 0.81 8.20
N GLY A 255 -6.79 1.66 8.73
CA GLY A 255 -6.75 3.08 8.37
C GLY A 255 -8.10 3.77 8.61
N THR A 256 -8.52 4.58 7.65
CA THR A 256 -9.85 5.21 7.61
C THR A 256 -10.90 4.36 6.89
N GLY A 257 -10.55 3.12 6.53
CA GLY A 257 -11.42 2.23 5.75
C GLY A 257 -11.21 2.43 4.23
N ALA A 258 -12.04 1.83 3.37
CA ALA A 258 -13.24 1.02 3.64
C ALA A 258 -12.96 -0.44 4.08
N CYS A 259 -11.73 -0.96 3.99
CA CYS A 259 -11.46 -2.35 4.33
C CYS A 259 -11.56 -2.60 5.83
N VAL A 260 -12.12 -3.75 6.16
CA VAL A 260 -12.09 -4.35 7.49
C VAL A 260 -11.34 -5.67 7.41
N PHE A 261 -10.74 -6.13 8.51
CA PHE A 261 -9.95 -7.34 8.52
C PHE A 261 -10.13 -8.14 9.81
N LEU A 262 -9.89 -9.45 9.70
CA LEU A 262 -9.89 -10.41 10.78
C LEU A 262 -8.59 -11.20 10.77
N GLY A 263 -7.93 -11.33 11.92
CA GLY A 263 -6.86 -12.31 12.10
C GLY A 263 -7.41 -13.72 12.14
N LEU A 264 -6.76 -14.63 11.44
CA LEU A 264 -7.19 -16.02 11.29
C LEU A 264 -6.29 -16.96 12.07
N GLU A 265 -6.85 -18.05 12.58
CA GLU A 265 -6.10 -19.16 13.19
C GLU A 265 -5.44 -20.04 12.10
N SER A 266 -6.15 -20.20 10.97
CA SER A 266 -5.65 -20.97 9.82
C SER A 266 -6.14 -20.40 8.48
N THR A 267 -5.50 -20.82 7.39
CA THR A 267 -5.97 -20.51 6.03
C THR A 267 -7.29 -21.19 5.72
N GLU A 268 -7.56 -22.37 6.29
CA GLU A 268 -8.79 -23.14 6.15
C GLU A 268 -9.98 -22.38 6.71
N GLN A 269 -9.86 -21.83 7.92
CA GLN A 269 -10.87 -20.94 8.51
C GLN A 269 -11.20 -19.78 7.55
N GLY A 270 -10.19 -19.17 6.96
CA GLY A 270 -10.41 -18.10 5.99
C GLY A 270 -11.19 -18.55 4.76
N ARG A 271 -10.93 -19.75 4.23
CA ARG A 271 -11.67 -20.29 3.08
C ARG A 271 -13.13 -20.59 3.42
N GLU A 272 -13.39 -21.13 4.60
CA GLU A 272 -14.75 -21.37 5.12
C GLU A 272 -15.55 -20.07 5.19
N ILE A 273 -14.97 -19.02 5.80
CA ILE A 273 -15.60 -17.70 5.88
C ILE A 273 -15.87 -17.11 4.49
N VAL A 274 -14.92 -17.25 3.55
CA VAL A 274 -15.10 -16.79 2.16
C VAL A 274 -16.24 -17.54 1.46
N GLY A 275 -16.50 -18.81 1.81
CA GLY A 275 -17.64 -19.58 1.31
C GLY A 275 -19.01 -18.98 1.66
N GLU A 276 -19.08 -18.19 2.71
CA GLU A 276 -20.29 -17.48 3.17
C GLU A 276 -20.32 -16.00 2.76
N LEU A 277 -19.37 -15.55 1.90
CA LEU A 277 -19.20 -14.13 1.59
C LEU A 277 -20.42 -13.52 0.89
N PRO A 278 -21.02 -12.44 1.43
CA PRO A 278 -22.07 -11.72 0.74
C PRO A 278 -21.61 -11.19 -0.63
N PRO A 279 -22.47 -11.27 -1.69
CA PRO A 279 -22.09 -10.91 -3.06
C PRO A 279 -21.61 -9.47 -3.25
N ALA A 280 -22.00 -8.56 -2.36
CA ALA A 280 -21.62 -7.14 -2.39
C ALA A 280 -20.21 -6.88 -1.85
N LEU A 281 -19.53 -7.90 -1.32
CA LEU A 281 -18.22 -7.78 -0.69
C LEU A 281 -17.15 -8.47 -1.54
N LYS A 282 -15.92 -7.97 -1.45
CA LYS A 282 -14.73 -8.65 -1.97
C LYS A 282 -13.86 -9.11 -0.80
N ALA A 283 -13.33 -10.31 -0.90
CA ALA A 283 -12.46 -10.90 0.10
C ALA A 283 -11.05 -11.10 -0.44
N PHE A 284 -10.06 -10.91 0.45
CA PHE A 284 -8.66 -11.20 0.19
C PHE A 284 -8.11 -11.97 1.38
N LEU A 285 -7.71 -13.21 1.13
CA LEU A 285 -7.01 -14.05 2.09
C LEU A 285 -5.51 -13.78 1.93
N VAL A 286 -4.88 -13.25 2.96
CA VAL A 286 -3.51 -12.74 2.91
C VAL A 286 -2.71 -13.16 4.13
N ARG A 287 -1.37 -13.16 4.00
CA ARG A 287 -0.45 -13.36 5.10
C ARG A 287 0.20 -12.04 5.51
N GLY A 288 0.27 -11.79 6.81
CA GLY A 288 1.06 -10.71 7.38
C GLY A 288 2.55 -10.91 7.15
N MET A 289 3.27 -9.83 6.89
CA MET A 289 4.72 -9.83 6.66
C MET A 289 5.35 -8.70 7.46
N ASN A 290 6.48 -9.01 8.10
CA ASN A 290 7.26 -8.00 8.85
C ASN A 290 8.33 -7.33 7.98
N ASP A 291 8.72 -7.98 6.88
CA ASP A 291 9.59 -7.42 5.85
C ASP A 291 8.83 -7.28 4.52
N SER A 292 9.01 -6.16 3.84
CA SER A 292 8.44 -5.92 2.53
C SER A 292 9.12 -6.77 1.46
N PRO A 293 8.39 -7.39 0.52
CA PRO A 293 8.98 -8.13 -0.58
C PRO A 293 9.81 -7.23 -1.52
N LEU A 294 9.63 -5.91 -1.45
CA LEU A 294 10.44 -4.94 -2.18
C LEU A 294 11.93 -5.02 -1.77
N LEU A 295 12.22 -5.28 -0.47
CA LEU A 295 13.59 -5.44 0.01
C LEU A 295 14.27 -6.68 -0.61
N ALA A 296 13.54 -7.80 -0.69
CA ALA A 296 14.04 -9.01 -1.35
C ALA A 296 14.29 -8.78 -2.85
N ARG A 297 13.39 -8.04 -3.51
CA ARG A 297 13.55 -7.68 -4.93
C ARG A 297 14.79 -6.82 -5.20
N LEU A 298 15.10 -5.88 -4.30
CA LEU A 298 16.31 -5.06 -4.39
C LEU A 298 17.60 -5.90 -4.26
N ALA A 299 17.59 -6.96 -3.45
CA ALA A 299 18.75 -7.82 -3.24
C ALA A 299 19.09 -8.72 -4.45
N ILE A 300 18.13 -8.93 -5.36
CA ILE A 300 18.32 -9.76 -6.57
C ILE A 300 18.96 -8.94 -7.71
N GLY A 301 18.91 -7.61 -7.66
CA GLY A 301 19.47 -6.70 -8.67
C GLY A 301 18.48 -6.29 -9.73
#